data_97e74998993f6f6f4c5561cadd161853
#
_entry.id   97e74998993f6f6f4c5561cadd161853
#
_cell.length_a   1.000
_cell.length_b   1.000
_cell.length_c   1.000
_cell.angle_alpha   90.00
_cell.angle_beta   90.00
_cell.angle_gamma   90.00
#
_symmetry.space_group_name_H-M   'P 1'
#
loop_
_entity.id
_entity.type
_entity.pdbx_description
1 polymer ?
#
loop_
_entity_poly.entity_id
_entity_poly.type
_entity_poly.pdbx_seq_one_letter_code
_entity_poly.pdbx_strand_id
1 'polypeptide(L)'
;TEECDASLAFKQTYIDASEKDIEIITSPVGMPGRAISGEFIKSVKSGRERPSRCSFHCIRTCDYTKSPYCIIKALYNAAKGNMKKGYAFAGANAFLAKKITTVKETIDLLKLEFQKAVKKEGKKNKK
;
A
#
# COMPACT_ATOMS: atom_id res chain seq x y z
N THR A 1 -8.92 1.66 -7.59
CA THR A 1 -9.98 1.95 -8.58
C THR A 1 -11.15 0.99 -8.44
N GLU A 2 -12.28 1.30 -9.10
CA GLU A 2 -13.47 0.44 -9.10
C GLU A 2 -13.18 -0.93 -9.72
N GLU A 3 -12.41 -0.98 -10.80
CA GLU A 3 -12.05 -2.19 -11.56
C GLU A 3 -11.09 -3.12 -10.82
N CYS A 4 -10.47 -2.66 -9.73
CA CYS A 4 -9.59 -3.51 -8.92
C CYS A 4 -10.41 -4.59 -8.20
N ASP A 5 -10.00 -5.84 -8.29
CA ASP A 5 -10.68 -6.99 -7.66
C ASP A 5 -10.46 -7.11 -6.14
N ALA A 6 -9.71 -6.20 -5.53
CA ALA A 6 -9.57 -6.16 -4.07
C ALA A 6 -10.87 -5.73 -3.41
N SER A 7 -11.09 -6.20 -2.18
CA SER A 7 -12.28 -5.88 -1.39
C SER A 7 -12.47 -4.39 -1.17
N LEU A 8 -13.70 -3.97 -0.91
CA LEU A 8 -14.01 -2.58 -0.59
C LEU A 8 -13.24 -2.10 0.65
N ALA A 9 -13.07 -2.93 1.68
CA ALA A 9 -12.32 -2.59 2.87
C ALA A 9 -10.84 -2.28 2.56
N PHE A 10 -10.21 -3.02 1.63
CA PHE A 10 -8.87 -2.73 1.16
C PHE A 10 -8.80 -1.36 0.45
N LYS A 11 -9.75 -1.10 -0.46
CA LYS A 11 -9.82 0.18 -1.18
C LYS A 11 -10.06 1.35 -0.22
N GLN A 12 -10.96 1.17 0.76
CA GLN A 12 -11.30 2.18 1.75
C GLN A 12 -10.09 2.57 2.62
N THR A 13 -9.21 1.61 2.91
CA THR A 13 -7.97 1.89 3.66
C THR A 13 -7.13 3.01 3.02
N TYR A 14 -7.08 3.10 1.68
CA TYR A 14 -6.37 4.19 1.00
C TYR A 14 -7.10 5.52 1.10
N ILE A 15 -8.43 5.49 1.05
CA ILE A 15 -9.26 6.72 1.10
C ILE A 15 -9.24 7.35 2.50
N ASP A 16 -9.23 6.52 3.54
CA ASP A 16 -9.23 6.94 4.93
C ASP A 16 -7.84 7.35 5.43
N ALA A 17 -6.78 6.96 4.70
CA ALA A 17 -5.41 7.24 5.11
C ALA A 17 -5.09 8.74 5.08
N SER A 18 -4.42 9.21 6.12
CA SER A 18 -3.77 10.51 6.20
C SER A 18 -2.25 10.38 5.96
N GLU A 19 -1.56 11.50 5.79
CA GLU A 19 -0.09 11.52 5.58
C GLU A 19 0.66 10.80 6.73
N LYS A 20 0.23 10.98 7.98
CA LYS A 20 0.85 10.34 9.18
C LYS A 20 0.59 8.84 9.28
N ASP A 21 -0.34 8.31 8.50
CA ASP A 21 -0.60 6.86 8.48
C ASP A 21 0.34 6.13 7.52
N ILE A 22 1.14 6.86 6.73
CA ILE A 22 2.06 6.28 5.76
C ILE A 22 3.44 6.15 6.38
N GLU A 23 3.87 4.92 6.60
CA GLU A 23 5.13 4.63 7.28
C GLU A 23 6.02 3.62 6.54
N ILE A 24 7.30 3.65 6.83
CA ILE A 24 8.24 2.62 6.38
C ILE A 24 8.17 1.44 7.34
N ILE A 25 7.96 0.25 6.78
CA ILE A 25 7.89 -1.00 7.52
C ILE A 25 9.03 -1.94 7.15
N THR A 26 9.43 -2.78 8.12
CA THR A 26 10.33 -3.89 7.85
C THR A 26 9.57 -5.01 7.13
N SER A 27 10.05 -5.34 5.93
CA SER A 27 9.50 -6.44 5.16
C SER A 27 10.26 -7.74 5.42
N PRO A 28 9.58 -8.89 5.52
CA PRO A 28 10.24 -10.20 5.66
C PRO A 28 11.05 -10.62 4.42
N VAL A 29 10.95 -9.88 3.33
CA VAL A 29 11.69 -10.16 2.08
C VAL A 29 13.01 -9.37 1.94
N GLY A 30 13.46 -8.72 3.01
CA GLY A 30 14.77 -8.06 3.08
C GLY A 30 14.83 -6.62 2.59
N MET A 31 13.77 -6.10 1.98
CA MET A 31 13.70 -4.69 1.57
C MET A 31 12.67 -3.93 2.40
N PRO A 32 12.96 -2.69 2.83
CA PRO A 32 11.95 -1.86 3.48
C PRO A 32 10.80 -1.57 2.52
N GLY A 33 9.58 -1.58 3.04
CA GLY A 33 8.37 -1.25 2.29
C GLY A 33 7.70 -0.02 2.88
N ARG A 34 6.94 0.71 2.08
CA ARG A 34 6.05 1.76 2.60
C ARG A 34 4.63 1.23 2.62
N ALA A 35 3.93 1.40 3.74
CA ALA A 35 2.60 0.87 3.95
C ALA A 35 1.72 1.86 4.72
N ILE A 36 0.40 1.64 4.64
CA ILE A 36 -0.57 2.33 5.49
C ILE A 36 -0.57 1.63 6.84
N SER A 37 -0.34 2.41 7.90
CA SER A 37 -0.38 1.94 9.28
C SER A 37 -1.76 1.41 9.67
N GLY A 38 -1.78 0.31 10.41
CA GLY A 38 -3.01 -0.33 10.85
C GLY A 38 -2.77 -1.28 12.01
N GLU A 39 -3.82 -1.97 12.46
CA GLU A 39 -3.74 -2.91 13.58
C GLU A 39 -2.69 -4.01 13.34
N PHE A 40 -2.62 -4.53 12.11
CA PHE A 40 -1.65 -5.57 11.74
C PHE A 40 -0.20 -5.07 11.91
N ILE A 41 0.14 -3.89 11.39
CA ILE A 41 1.50 -3.34 11.50
C ILE A 41 1.87 -3.07 12.97
N LYS A 42 0.92 -2.59 13.77
CA LYS A 42 1.12 -2.41 15.23
C LYS A 42 1.36 -3.76 15.92
N SER A 43 0.64 -4.79 15.54
CA SER A 43 0.80 -6.16 16.03
C SER A 43 2.16 -6.76 15.64
N VAL A 44 2.63 -6.53 14.42
CA VAL A 44 3.97 -6.91 13.95
C VAL A 44 5.05 -6.23 14.79
N LYS A 45 4.95 -4.92 15.01
CA LYS A 45 5.90 -4.15 15.83
C LYS A 45 5.98 -4.63 17.27
N SER A 46 4.86 -5.12 17.82
CA SER A 46 4.82 -5.72 19.17
C SER A 46 5.27 -7.20 19.21
N GLY A 47 5.69 -7.78 18.09
CA GLY A 47 6.20 -9.15 18.00
C GLY A 47 5.13 -10.24 18.06
N ARG A 48 3.85 -9.90 17.93
CA ARG A 48 2.72 -10.86 18.03
C ARG A 48 2.44 -11.66 16.76
N GLU A 49 2.93 -11.22 15.60
CA GLU A 49 2.60 -11.76 14.27
C GLU A 49 3.69 -12.68 13.70
N ARG A 50 4.22 -13.61 14.50
CA ARG A 50 5.23 -14.53 14.01
C ARG A 50 4.61 -15.76 13.34
N PRO A 51 5.09 -16.17 12.14
CA PRO A 51 4.61 -17.38 11.50
C PRO A 51 5.09 -18.63 12.26
N SER A 52 4.16 -19.53 12.56
CA SER A 52 4.49 -20.83 13.17
C SER A 52 4.98 -21.87 12.16
N ARG A 53 4.62 -21.69 10.89
CA ARG A 53 5.01 -22.56 9.77
C ARG A 53 4.98 -21.78 8.44
N CYS A 54 5.76 -22.24 7.46
CA CYS A 54 5.67 -21.78 6.08
C CYS A 54 4.76 -22.73 5.28
N SER A 55 3.67 -22.19 4.72
CA SER A 55 2.72 -22.94 3.89
C SER A 55 2.87 -22.64 2.39
N PHE A 56 3.65 -21.62 2.04
CA PHE A 56 3.70 -21.11 0.67
C PHE A 56 5.02 -21.40 -0.05
N HIS A 57 6.13 -21.54 0.69
CA HIS A 57 7.47 -21.74 0.12
C HIS A 57 7.79 -20.80 -1.05
N CYS A 58 7.37 -19.53 -0.93
CA CYS A 58 7.29 -18.57 -2.03
C CYS A 58 8.61 -17.87 -2.35
N ILE A 59 9.47 -17.67 -1.36
CA ILE A 59 10.71 -16.90 -1.50
C ILE A 59 11.87 -17.73 -0.94
N ARG A 60 12.86 -18.02 -1.78
CA ARG A 60 14.00 -18.86 -1.43
C ARG A 60 14.81 -18.34 -0.24
N THR A 61 14.94 -17.03 -0.10
CA THR A 61 15.72 -16.39 0.97
C THR A 61 14.91 -16.12 2.24
N CYS A 62 13.62 -16.46 2.27
CA CYS A 62 12.78 -16.24 3.43
C CYS A 62 13.01 -17.33 4.49
N ASP A 63 13.56 -16.93 5.63
CA ASP A 63 13.59 -17.75 6.84
C ASP A 63 12.36 -17.41 7.69
N TYR A 64 11.31 -18.23 7.59
CA TYR A 64 10.05 -17.98 8.29
C TYR A 64 10.19 -18.00 9.82
N THR A 65 11.22 -18.68 10.36
CA THR A 65 11.45 -18.75 11.81
C THR A 65 11.95 -17.41 12.38
N LYS A 66 12.57 -16.59 11.54
CA LYS A 66 13.07 -15.25 11.89
C LYS A 66 12.19 -14.12 11.35
N SER A 67 11.27 -14.43 10.43
CA SER A 67 10.41 -13.44 9.80
C SER A 67 9.39 -12.87 10.80
N PRO A 68 9.18 -11.55 10.81
CA PRO A 68 8.20 -10.92 11.69
C PRO A 68 6.75 -11.30 11.33
N TYR A 69 6.49 -11.69 10.07
CA TYR A 69 5.20 -12.16 9.57
C TYR A 69 5.37 -12.84 8.21
N CYS A 70 4.33 -13.55 7.74
CA CYS A 70 4.29 -14.08 6.38
C CYS A 70 3.70 -13.04 5.42
N ILE A 71 4.51 -12.53 4.47
CA ILE A 71 4.08 -11.48 3.54
C ILE A 71 2.92 -11.92 2.65
N ILE A 72 2.96 -13.14 2.09
CA ILE A 72 1.89 -13.65 1.22
C ILE A 72 0.57 -13.70 1.98
N LYS A 73 0.59 -14.24 3.22
CA LYS A 73 -0.61 -14.31 4.05
C LYS A 73 -1.17 -12.93 4.40
N ALA A 74 -0.29 -11.98 4.72
CA ALA A 74 -0.69 -10.60 5.04
C ALA A 74 -1.33 -9.90 3.83
N LEU A 75 -0.71 -9.99 2.65
CA LEU A 75 -1.24 -9.38 1.43
C LEU A 75 -2.54 -10.04 0.96
N TYR A 76 -2.63 -11.37 1.05
CA TYR A 76 -3.87 -12.09 0.74
C TYR A 76 -5.02 -11.68 1.67
N ASN A 77 -4.78 -11.62 2.98
CA ASN A 77 -5.77 -11.16 3.96
C ASN A 77 -6.24 -9.74 3.65
N ALA A 78 -5.31 -8.84 3.35
CA ALA A 78 -5.64 -7.46 3.00
C ALA A 78 -6.52 -7.39 1.74
N ALA A 79 -6.15 -8.08 0.67
CA ALA A 79 -6.93 -8.12 -0.57
C ALA A 79 -8.36 -8.65 -0.35
N LYS A 80 -8.53 -9.61 0.55
CA LYS A 80 -9.84 -10.16 0.96
C LYS A 80 -10.59 -9.30 1.99
N GLY A 81 -10.02 -8.17 2.42
CA GLY A 81 -10.66 -7.22 3.34
C GLY A 81 -10.37 -7.45 4.83
N ASN A 82 -9.60 -8.47 5.19
CA ASN A 82 -9.19 -8.69 6.56
C ASN A 82 -7.98 -7.83 6.93
N MET A 83 -8.21 -6.53 7.07
CA MET A 83 -7.16 -5.54 7.38
C MET A 83 -6.57 -5.70 8.78
N LYS A 84 -7.22 -6.44 9.69
CA LYS A 84 -6.66 -6.80 11.00
C LYS A 84 -5.52 -7.82 10.91
N LYS A 85 -5.47 -8.60 9.82
CA LYS A 85 -4.45 -9.64 9.57
C LYS A 85 -3.65 -9.37 8.29
N GLY A 86 -3.71 -8.16 7.78
CA GLY A 86 -3.01 -7.74 6.58
C GLY A 86 -2.82 -6.24 6.52
N TYR A 87 -2.08 -5.79 5.52
CA TYR A 87 -1.79 -4.38 5.31
C TYR A 87 -1.74 -4.04 3.81
N ALA A 88 -1.85 -2.75 3.49
CA ALA A 88 -1.74 -2.24 2.14
C ALA A 88 -0.40 -1.51 1.95
N PHE A 89 0.38 -1.90 0.94
CA PHE A 89 1.51 -1.10 0.48
C PHE A 89 1.01 0.22 -0.11
N ALA A 90 1.78 1.28 0.08
CA ALA A 90 1.38 2.60 -0.37
C ALA A 90 2.57 3.42 -0.88
N GLY A 91 2.35 4.27 -1.87
CA GLY A 91 3.27 5.34 -2.23
C GLY A 91 3.27 6.44 -1.16
N ALA A 92 4.28 7.31 -1.17
CA ALA A 92 4.37 8.43 -0.23
C ALA A 92 3.12 9.33 -0.27
N ASN A 93 2.51 9.49 -1.44
CA ASN A 93 1.38 10.37 -1.69
C ASN A 93 0.03 9.63 -1.73
N ALA A 94 -0.05 8.39 -1.23
CA ALA A 94 -1.29 7.61 -1.27
C ALA A 94 -2.46 8.31 -0.53
N PHE A 95 -2.17 9.09 0.50
CA PHE A 95 -3.14 9.88 1.26
C PHE A 95 -3.86 10.96 0.43
N LEU A 96 -3.38 11.27 -0.78
CA LEU A 96 -4.04 12.20 -1.71
C LEU A 96 -5.26 11.58 -2.41
N ALA A 97 -5.39 10.25 -2.40
CA ALA A 97 -6.58 9.56 -2.89
C ALA A 97 -7.77 9.85 -1.94
N LYS A 98 -8.81 10.51 -2.43
CA LYS A 98 -9.97 10.93 -1.60
C LYS A 98 -11.26 10.20 -1.94
N LYS A 99 -11.28 9.45 -3.03
CA LYS A 99 -12.43 8.64 -3.46
C LYS A 99 -11.96 7.47 -4.32
N ILE A 100 -12.79 6.43 -4.36
CA ILE A 100 -12.62 5.34 -5.33
C ILE A 100 -13.08 5.89 -6.68
N THR A 101 -12.24 5.73 -7.70
CA THR A 101 -12.47 6.22 -9.07
C THR A 101 -12.30 5.09 -10.06
N THR A 102 -12.75 5.28 -11.29
CA THR A 102 -12.44 4.36 -12.39
C THR A 102 -10.99 4.57 -12.87
N VAL A 103 -10.44 3.56 -13.55
CA VAL A 103 -9.12 3.70 -14.22
C VAL A 103 -9.17 4.83 -15.25
N LYS A 104 -10.29 4.94 -15.99
CA LYS A 104 -10.47 6.00 -16.99
C LYS A 104 -10.37 7.39 -16.36
N GLU A 105 -11.12 7.64 -15.29
CA GLU A 105 -11.09 8.94 -14.59
C GLU A 105 -9.70 9.27 -14.06
N THR A 106 -8.98 8.27 -13.53
CA THR A 106 -7.61 8.43 -13.05
C THR A 106 -6.66 8.85 -14.16
N ILE A 107 -6.73 8.20 -15.32
CA ILE A 107 -5.90 8.52 -16.49
C ILE A 107 -6.24 9.90 -17.06
N ASP A 108 -7.52 10.24 -17.14
CA ASP A 108 -7.95 11.56 -17.64
C ASP A 108 -7.46 12.68 -16.71
N LEU A 109 -7.53 12.47 -15.39
CA LEU A 109 -6.99 13.41 -14.41
C LEU A 109 -5.47 13.60 -14.56
N LEU A 110 -4.72 12.51 -14.67
CA LEU A 110 -3.26 12.56 -14.85
C LEU A 110 -2.88 13.33 -16.13
N LYS A 111 -3.57 13.11 -17.24
CA LYS A 111 -3.36 13.87 -18.49
C LYS A 111 -3.63 15.35 -18.30
N LEU A 112 -4.72 15.70 -17.62
CA LEU A 112 -5.08 17.09 -17.35
C LEU A 112 -4.02 17.79 -16.47
N GLU A 113 -3.58 17.13 -15.40
CA GLU A 113 -2.56 17.68 -14.50
C GLU A 113 -1.21 17.85 -15.21
N PHE A 114 -0.82 16.88 -16.03
CA PHE A 114 0.39 16.98 -16.84
C PHE A 114 0.33 18.20 -17.78
N GLN A 115 -0.77 18.39 -18.51
CA GLN A 115 -0.94 19.54 -19.40
C GLN A 115 -0.87 20.87 -18.64
N LYS A 116 -1.45 20.95 -17.43
CA LYS A 116 -1.37 22.14 -16.57
C LYS A 116 0.07 22.41 -16.12
N ALA A 117 0.82 21.38 -15.74
CA ALA A 117 2.21 21.50 -15.33
C ALA A 117 3.10 22.03 -16.47
N VAL A 118 3.00 21.45 -17.66
CA VAL A 118 3.75 21.89 -18.85
C VAL A 118 3.46 23.36 -19.19
N LYS A 119 2.19 23.76 -19.16
CA LYS A 119 1.81 25.17 -19.42
C LYS A 119 2.39 26.12 -18.36
N LYS A 120 2.49 25.70 -17.11
CA LYS A 120 3.05 26.49 -16.01
C LYS A 120 4.56 26.69 -16.17
N GLU A 121 5.29 25.63 -16.55
CA GLU A 121 6.74 25.71 -16.80
C GLU A 121 7.08 26.52 -18.04
N GLY A 122 6.35 26.38 -19.14
CA GLY A 122 6.53 27.17 -20.34
C GLY A 122 6.33 28.68 -20.14
N LYS A 123 5.54 29.09 -19.13
CA LYS A 123 5.40 30.49 -18.72
C LYS A 123 6.54 31.00 -17.86
N LYS A 124 7.21 30.12 -17.08
CA LYS A 124 8.38 30.53 -16.26
C LYS A 124 9.63 30.76 -17.10
N ASN A 125 9.80 30.02 -18.19
CA ASN A 125 10.97 30.12 -19.07
C ASN A 125 10.86 31.31 -20.09
N LYS A 126 9.78 32.08 -20.08
CA LYS A 126 9.58 33.29 -20.93
C LYS A 126 9.73 34.61 -20.16
N LYS A 127 10.20 34.56 -18.91
CA LYS A 127 10.59 35.73 -18.12
C LYS A 127 12.11 35.68 -17.87
#